data_0b3fbee3660e8b7567380700c9155678
#
_entry.id   0b3fbee3660e8b7567380700c9155678
#
_cell.length_a   1.000
_cell.length_b   1.000
_cell.length_c   1.000
_cell.angle_alpha   90.00
_cell.angle_beta   90.00
_cell.angle_gamma   90.00
#
_symmetry.space_group_name_H-M   'P 1'
#
loop_
_entity.id
_entity.type
_entity.pdbx_description
1 polymer ?
#
loop_
_entity_poly.entity_id
_entity_poly.type
_entity_poly.pdbx_seq_one_letter_code
_entity_poly.pdbx_strand_id
1 'polypeptide(L)'
;ELHARGYTSAYVARPMVAGLSPETFAGFIGQRSRWAQGMIQILMLKNPLFKRGLSTAQRLCYLSSMIFWLFPLARMLFLLTPLAYLLFGLQIYRASFHEFVAYGLAHLAASLMLTNFQFGRVRWPFISELYEIAQAPFLSRAILSVFIRPRAPTFNVTAKSETLERSFVSHLGRPLLILFGLLLLGAGVGLLRWQH
;
A
#
# COMPACT_ATOMS: atom_id res chain seq x y z
N GLU A 1 -4.61 21.45 11.36
CA GLU A 1 -5.32 22.67 11.86
C GLU A 1 -4.33 23.67 12.48
N LEU A 2 -3.37 23.21 13.31
CA LEU A 2 -2.39 24.10 13.96
C LEU A 2 -1.56 24.89 12.94
N HIS A 3 -0.99 24.25 11.91
CA HIS A 3 -0.23 24.94 10.86
C HIS A 3 -1.06 26.03 10.15
N ALA A 4 -2.37 25.79 9.93
CA ALA A 4 -3.27 26.76 9.33
C ALA A 4 -3.56 27.97 10.24
N ARG A 5 -3.23 27.88 11.52
CA ARG A 5 -3.32 28.98 12.50
C ARG A 5 -1.97 29.65 12.76
N GLY A 6 -0.95 29.33 11.95
CA GLY A 6 0.39 29.94 12.06
C GLY A 6 1.36 29.23 13.02
N TYR A 7 0.94 28.13 13.66
CA TYR A 7 1.87 27.34 14.47
C TYR A 7 2.88 26.60 13.59
N THR A 8 4.10 26.46 14.09
CA THR A 8 5.16 25.67 13.48
C THR A 8 5.35 24.35 14.23
N SER A 9 5.90 23.35 13.57
CA SER A 9 6.27 22.08 14.18
C SER A 9 7.71 21.73 13.85
N ALA A 10 8.39 21.06 14.77
CA ALA A 10 9.72 20.51 14.56
C ALA A 10 9.68 18.97 14.81
N TYR A 11 10.46 18.25 14.04
CA TYR A 11 10.65 16.81 14.24
C TYR A 11 11.87 16.58 15.11
N VAL A 12 11.70 15.80 16.17
CA VAL A 12 12.80 15.38 17.07
C VAL A 12 13.14 13.93 16.73
N ALA A 13 14.33 13.70 16.16
CA ALA A 13 14.81 12.38 15.74
C ALA A 13 15.31 11.53 16.93
N ARG A 14 14.61 11.58 18.07
CA ARG A 14 14.90 10.79 19.26
C ARG A 14 13.64 10.05 19.71
N PRO A 15 13.69 8.71 19.92
CA PRO A 15 12.57 7.99 20.51
C PRO A 15 12.24 8.55 21.90
N MET A 16 11.03 9.08 22.04
CA MET A 16 10.56 9.68 23.30
C MET A 16 9.63 8.73 24.08
N VAL A 17 9.03 7.77 23.39
CA VAL A 17 8.11 6.78 23.96
C VAL A 17 8.35 5.42 23.31
N ALA A 18 8.11 4.36 24.06
CA ALA A 18 8.05 3.00 23.55
C ALA A 18 6.64 2.44 23.77
N GLY A 19 6.19 1.58 22.89
CA GLY A 19 4.89 0.93 22.97
C GLY A 19 4.92 -0.44 22.33
N LEU A 20 3.97 -1.29 22.69
CA LEU A 20 3.81 -2.60 22.06
C LEU A 20 3.32 -2.44 20.64
N SER A 21 4.04 -3.05 19.68
CA SER A 21 3.58 -3.24 18.31
C SER A 21 2.49 -4.33 18.28
N PRO A 22 1.66 -4.40 17.23
CA PRO A 22 0.74 -5.51 17.06
C PRO A 22 1.51 -6.85 17.01
N GLU A 23 1.07 -7.81 17.80
CA GLU A 23 1.72 -9.13 17.93
C GLU A 23 1.24 -10.08 16.83
N THR A 24 0.03 -9.83 16.29
CA THR A 24 -0.58 -10.66 15.26
C THR A 24 -0.66 -9.96 13.92
N PHE A 25 -0.70 -10.71 12.83
CA PHE A 25 -0.94 -10.16 11.50
C PHE A 25 -2.31 -9.46 11.41
N ALA A 26 -3.32 -9.97 12.10
CA ALA A 26 -4.64 -9.35 12.20
C ALA A 26 -4.58 -7.96 12.84
N GLY A 27 -3.90 -7.86 13.98
CA GLY A 27 -3.67 -6.60 14.66
C GLY A 27 -2.90 -5.59 13.80
N PHE A 28 -1.85 -6.05 13.10
CA PHE A 28 -1.08 -5.25 12.15
C PHE A 28 -1.97 -4.71 11.01
N ILE A 29 -2.73 -5.58 10.33
CA ILE A 29 -3.64 -5.18 9.24
C ILE A 29 -4.73 -4.23 9.75
N GLY A 30 -5.30 -4.50 10.93
CA GLY A 30 -6.28 -3.63 11.56
C GLY A 30 -5.74 -2.22 11.82
N GLN A 31 -4.52 -2.12 12.34
CA GLN A 31 -3.85 -0.84 12.58
C GLN A 31 -3.59 -0.08 11.28
N ARG A 32 -3.00 -0.75 10.28
CA ARG A 32 -2.68 -0.16 8.96
C ARG A 32 -3.94 0.28 8.22
N SER A 33 -5.00 -0.52 8.26
CA SER A 33 -6.29 -0.18 7.64
C SER A 33 -6.88 1.11 8.21
N ARG A 34 -6.82 1.29 9.53
CA ARG A 34 -7.28 2.53 10.17
C ARG A 34 -6.46 3.75 9.74
N TRP A 35 -5.14 3.61 9.66
CA TRP A 35 -4.30 4.71 9.18
C TRP A 35 -4.63 5.07 7.73
N ALA A 36 -4.77 4.07 6.86
CA ALA A 36 -5.19 4.30 5.48
C ALA A 36 -6.55 5.00 5.40
N GLN A 37 -7.55 4.49 6.13
CA GLN A 37 -8.89 5.10 6.19
C GLN A 37 -8.83 6.54 6.69
N GLY A 38 -8.11 6.82 7.78
CA GLY A 38 -7.98 8.16 8.34
C GLY A 38 -7.33 9.14 7.37
N MET A 39 -6.29 8.73 6.65
CA MET A 39 -5.62 9.59 5.66
C MET A 39 -6.53 9.89 4.46
N ILE A 40 -7.27 8.90 3.97
CA ILE A 40 -8.24 9.11 2.89
C ILE A 40 -9.44 9.95 3.35
N GLN A 41 -9.91 9.77 4.59
CA GLN A 41 -10.93 10.63 5.18
C GLN A 41 -10.47 12.10 5.24
N ILE A 42 -9.22 12.35 5.64
CA ILE A 42 -8.67 13.70 5.64
C ILE A 42 -8.63 14.27 4.21
N LEU A 43 -8.20 13.48 3.24
CA LEU A 43 -8.17 13.88 1.83
C LEU A 43 -9.56 14.26 1.32
N MET A 44 -10.60 13.49 1.67
CA MET A 44 -11.95 13.70 1.16
C MET A 44 -12.74 14.75 1.94
N LEU A 45 -12.63 14.76 3.28
CA LEU A 45 -13.50 15.57 4.14
C LEU A 45 -12.87 16.88 4.61
N LYS A 46 -11.52 16.93 4.67
CA LYS A 46 -10.76 18.07 5.20
C LYS A 46 -9.56 18.43 4.34
N ASN A 47 -9.69 18.30 3.03
CA ASN A 47 -8.59 18.41 2.07
C ASN A 47 -7.66 19.61 2.37
N PRO A 48 -6.39 19.36 2.74
CA PRO A 48 -5.47 20.43 3.10
C PRO A 48 -5.06 21.32 1.91
N LEU A 49 -5.23 20.85 0.67
CA LEU A 49 -4.93 21.66 -0.52
C LEU A 49 -5.76 22.96 -0.57
N PHE A 50 -7.01 22.89 -0.08
CA PHE A 50 -7.94 24.04 -0.08
C PHE A 50 -8.00 24.74 1.27
N LYS A 51 -7.23 24.29 2.27
CA LYS A 51 -7.22 24.91 3.60
C LYS A 51 -6.51 26.27 3.57
N ARG A 52 -7.18 27.33 4.00
CA ARG A 52 -6.58 28.66 4.19
C ARG A 52 -5.53 28.63 5.30
N GLY A 53 -4.50 29.47 5.20
CA GLY A 53 -3.44 29.59 6.21
C GLY A 53 -2.31 28.56 6.08
N LEU A 54 -2.33 27.68 5.06
CA LEU A 54 -1.22 26.79 4.76
C LEU A 54 -0.35 27.34 3.63
N SER A 55 0.97 27.26 3.78
CA SER A 55 1.91 27.55 2.70
C SER A 55 1.83 26.46 1.61
N THR A 56 2.31 26.77 0.40
CA THR A 56 2.36 25.80 -0.71
C THR A 56 3.18 24.56 -0.35
N ALA A 57 4.34 24.73 0.30
CA ALA A 57 5.17 23.62 0.77
C ALA A 57 4.41 22.70 1.75
N GLN A 58 3.68 23.27 2.71
CA GLN A 58 2.87 22.49 3.64
C GLN A 58 1.76 21.73 2.94
N ARG A 59 1.09 22.34 1.97
CA ARG A 59 0.05 21.66 1.16
C ARG A 59 0.60 20.45 0.40
N LEU A 60 1.77 20.62 -0.24
CA LEU A 60 2.45 19.55 -0.96
C LEU A 60 2.89 18.41 -0.01
N CYS A 61 3.44 18.72 1.16
CA CYS A 61 3.80 17.73 2.17
C CYS A 61 2.58 16.93 2.66
N TYR A 62 1.47 17.60 2.95
CA TYR A 62 0.23 16.93 3.34
C TYR A 62 -0.33 16.07 2.21
N LEU A 63 -0.34 16.58 0.97
CA LEU A 63 -0.79 15.83 -0.20
C LEU A 63 0.04 14.57 -0.40
N SER A 64 1.37 14.70 -0.38
CA SER A 64 2.30 13.57 -0.50
C SER A 64 2.03 12.50 0.54
N SER A 65 1.85 12.90 1.81
CA SER A 65 1.53 11.97 2.91
C SER A 65 0.20 11.24 2.70
N MET A 66 -0.80 11.88 2.12
CA MET A 66 -2.11 11.27 1.86
C MET A 66 -2.08 10.36 0.63
N ILE A 67 -1.44 10.80 -0.48
CA ILE A 67 -1.30 10.01 -1.71
C ILE A 67 -0.50 8.73 -1.45
N PHE A 68 0.49 8.78 -0.57
CA PHE A 68 1.24 7.58 -0.18
C PHE A 68 0.30 6.43 0.23
N TRP A 69 -0.80 6.72 0.92
CA TRP A 69 -1.74 5.69 1.36
C TRP A 69 -2.60 5.08 0.23
N LEU A 70 -2.45 5.55 -1.01
CA LEU A 70 -3.07 4.92 -2.18
C LEU A 70 -2.21 3.78 -2.76
N PHE A 71 -1.00 3.53 -2.20
CA PHE A 71 -0.11 2.46 -2.68
C PHE A 71 -0.78 1.07 -2.77
N PRO A 72 -1.73 0.67 -1.88
CA PRO A 72 -2.35 -0.64 -1.99
C PRO A 72 -3.17 -0.80 -3.26
N LEU A 73 -3.85 0.28 -3.70
CA LEU A 73 -4.60 0.26 -4.96
C LEU A 73 -3.66 0.10 -6.17
N ALA A 74 -2.54 0.82 -6.16
CA ALA A 74 -1.52 0.67 -7.19
C ALA A 74 -0.92 -0.74 -7.20
N ARG A 75 -0.61 -1.32 -6.03
CA ARG A 75 -0.12 -2.71 -5.91
C ARG A 75 -1.14 -3.71 -6.44
N MET A 76 -2.42 -3.57 -6.08
CA MET A 76 -3.46 -4.44 -6.63
C MET A 76 -3.57 -4.32 -8.14
N LEU A 77 -3.49 -3.10 -8.69
CA LEU A 77 -3.49 -2.88 -10.13
C LEU A 77 -2.32 -3.60 -10.81
N PHE A 78 -1.09 -3.45 -10.29
CA PHE A 78 0.09 -4.13 -10.83
C PHE A 78 0.00 -5.65 -10.75
N LEU A 79 -0.61 -6.20 -9.69
CA LEU A 79 -0.79 -7.65 -9.55
C LEU A 79 -1.88 -8.20 -10.49
N LEU A 80 -2.94 -7.43 -10.75
CA LEU A 80 -4.06 -7.86 -11.57
C LEU A 80 -3.86 -7.58 -13.08
N THR A 81 -3.06 -6.58 -13.44
CA THR A 81 -2.80 -6.22 -14.84
C THR A 81 -2.26 -7.38 -15.68
N PRO A 82 -1.26 -8.17 -15.24
CA PRO A 82 -0.79 -9.34 -16.00
C PRO A 82 -1.89 -10.38 -16.24
N LEU A 83 -2.84 -10.53 -15.29
CA LEU A 83 -3.96 -11.46 -15.45
C LEU A 83 -4.90 -11.06 -16.57
N ALA A 84 -5.12 -9.75 -16.77
CA ALA A 84 -5.93 -9.26 -17.89
C ALA A 84 -5.34 -9.68 -19.24
N TYR A 85 -4.02 -9.64 -19.39
CA TYR A 85 -3.33 -10.14 -20.58
C TYR A 85 -3.37 -11.68 -20.67
N LEU A 86 -2.97 -12.37 -19.62
CA LEU A 86 -2.81 -13.82 -19.61
C LEU A 86 -4.15 -14.56 -19.80
N LEU A 87 -5.21 -14.09 -19.15
CA LEU A 87 -6.53 -14.74 -19.21
C LEU A 87 -7.36 -14.30 -20.42
N PHE A 88 -7.33 -13.01 -20.77
CA PHE A 88 -8.23 -12.43 -21.76
C PHE A 88 -7.52 -11.95 -23.04
N GLY A 89 -6.17 -11.96 -23.07
CA GLY A 89 -5.39 -11.44 -24.20
C GLY A 89 -5.44 -9.91 -24.33
N LEU A 90 -5.86 -9.19 -23.31
CA LEU A 90 -5.97 -7.74 -23.31
C LEU A 90 -4.58 -7.10 -23.26
N GLN A 91 -4.14 -6.51 -24.35
CA GLN A 91 -2.87 -5.81 -24.45
C GLN A 91 -3.05 -4.36 -24.01
N ILE A 92 -2.55 -4.01 -22.82
CA ILE A 92 -2.59 -2.64 -22.32
C ILE A 92 -1.51 -1.81 -23.01
N TYR A 93 -0.36 -2.42 -23.25
CA TYR A 93 0.71 -1.81 -24.03
C TYR A 93 1.52 -2.88 -24.76
N ARG A 94 2.18 -2.49 -25.86
CA ARG A 94 3.03 -3.39 -26.63
C ARG A 94 4.47 -2.98 -26.45
N ALA A 95 5.29 -3.92 -25.97
CA ALA A 95 6.73 -3.74 -25.90
C ALA A 95 7.42 -5.01 -26.40
N SER A 96 8.55 -4.84 -27.05
CA SER A 96 9.47 -5.91 -27.33
C SER A 96 10.21 -6.33 -26.06
N PHE A 97 10.77 -7.54 -26.08
CA PHE A 97 11.60 -8.01 -24.96
C PHE A 97 12.80 -7.08 -24.70
N HIS A 98 13.41 -6.52 -25.74
CA HIS A 98 14.52 -5.58 -25.61
C HIS A 98 14.11 -4.28 -24.91
N GLU A 99 12.94 -3.74 -25.25
CA GLU A 99 12.40 -2.55 -24.57
C GLU A 99 12.07 -2.84 -23.11
N PHE A 100 11.48 -4.00 -22.83
CA PHE A 100 11.24 -4.42 -21.45
C PHE A 100 12.54 -4.50 -20.64
N VAL A 101 13.59 -5.12 -21.19
CA VAL A 101 14.90 -5.21 -20.54
C VAL A 101 15.52 -3.82 -20.38
N ALA A 102 15.54 -3.01 -21.43
CA ALA A 102 16.17 -1.69 -21.41
C ALA A 102 15.50 -0.74 -20.42
N TYR A 103 14.19 -0.67 -20.40
CA TYR A 103 13.44 0.27 -19.56
C TYR A 103 13.03 -0.34 -18.21
N GLY A 104 12.58 -1.59 -18.20
CA GLY A 104 12.10 -2.25 -16.99
C GLY A 104 13.23 -2.56 -16.01
N LEU A 105 14.33 -3.16 -16.48
CA LEU A 105 15.48 -3.45 -15.60
C LEU A 105 16.19 -2.17 -15.17
N ALA A 106 16.33 -1.19 -16.05
CA ALA A 106 16.91 0.11 -15.68
C ALA A 106 16.08 0.81 -14.59
N HIS A 107 14.75 0.81 -14.74
CA HIS A 107 13.85 1.37 -13.73
C HIS A 107 13.95 0.60 -12.40
N LEU A 108 13.95 -0.73 -12.44
CA LEU A 108 14.08 -1.56 -11.24
C LEU A 108 15.40 -1.30 -10.51
N ALA A 109 16.51 -1.29 -11.26
CA ALA A 109 17.84 -1.01 -10.69
C ALA A 109 17.90 0.38 -10.06
N ALA A 110 17.44 1.41 -10.76
CA ALA A 110 17.40 2.79 -10.25
C ALA A 110 16.51 2.89 -8.99
N SER A 111 15.35 2.25 -8.97
CA SER A 111 14.43 2.25 -7.82
C SER A 111 15.06 1.56 -6.60
N LEU A 112 15.73 0.41 -6.80
CA LEU A 112 16.43 -0.30 -5.73
C LEU A 112 17.63 0.51 -5.20
N MET A 113 18.42 1.10 -6.09
CA MET A 113 19.56 1.94 -5.70
C MET A 113 19.10 3.17 -4.92
N LEU A 114 18.06 3.86 -5.39
CA LEU A 114 17.51 5.03 -4.71
C LEU A 114 16.92 4.67 -3.35
N THR A 115 16.15 3.58 -3.27
CA THR A 115 15.60 3.08 -2.00
C THR A 115 16.71 2.70 -1.02
N ASN A 116 17.75 2.02 -1.51
CA ASN A 116 18.89 1.65 -0.67
C ASN A 116 19.68 2.89 -0.21
N PHE A 117 19.89 3.87 -1.08
CA PHE A 117 20.55 5.12 -0.74
C PHE A 117 19.81 5.89 0.34
N GLN A 118 18.48 6.02 0.21
CA GLN A 118 17.67 6.79 1.15
C GLN A 118 17.38 6.05 2.46
N PHE A 119 17.17 4.74 2.41
CA PHE A 119 16.61 3.97 3.53
C PHE A 119 17.40 2.70 3.87
N GLY A 120 18.52 2.39 3.23
CA GLY A 120 19.23 1.12 3.38
C GLY A 120 19.71 0.80 4.80
N ARG A 121 19.80 1.82 5.67
CA ARG A 121 20.16 1.61 7.09
C ARG A 121 18.97 1.17 7.95
N VAL A 122 17.73 1.37 7.49
CA VAL A 122 16.52 1.18 8.32
C VAL A 122 15.44 0.34 7.61
N ARG A 123 15.61 0.11 6.31
CA ARG A 123 14.61 -0.61 5.50
C ARG A 123 15.30 -1.61 4.57
N TRP A 124 14.78 -2.83 4.54
CA TRP A 124 15.14 -3.84 3.56
C TRP A 124 14.15 -3.80 2.41
N PRO A 125 14.55 -3.39 1.20
CA PRO A 125 13.63 -3.16 0.08
C PRO A 125 12.73 -4.35 -0.23
N PHE A 126 13.29 -5.56 -0.41
CA PHE A 126 12.50 -6.75 -0.72
C PHE A 126 11.51 -7.13 0.38
N ILE A 127 11.91 -7.04 1.65
CA ILE A 127 11.02 -7.33 2.79
C ILE A 127 9.86 -6.33 2.83
N SER A 128 10.17 -5.06 2.56
CA SER A 128 9.13 -4.02 2.49
C SER A 128 8.13 -4.27 1.37
N GLU A 129 8.59 -4.71 0.19
CA GLU A 129 7.72 -5.08 -0.93
C GLU A 129 6.79 -6.24 -0.58
N LEU A 130 7.30 -7.29 0.10
CA LEU A 130 6.47 -8.40 0.57
C LEU A 130 5.38 -7.93 1.54
N TYR A 131 5.72 -7.05 2.48
CA TYR A 131 4.74 -6.46 3.38
C TYR A 131 3.70 -5.61 2.65
N GLU A 132 4.10 -4.85 1.63
CA GLU A 132 3.18 -4.05 0.82
C GLU A 132 2.22 -4.94 0.01
N ILE A 133 2.71 -6.03 -0.58
CA ILE A 133 1.89 -7.01 -1.30
C ILE A 133 0.91 -7.70 -0.33
N ALA A 134 1.41 -8.19 0.80
CA ALA A 134 0.59 -8.91 1.77
C ALA A 134 -0.56 -8.07 2.35
N GLN A 135 -0.35 -6.78 2.55
CA GLN A 135 -1.39 -5.89 3.10
C GLN A 135 -2.30 -5.28 2.01
N ALA A 136 -1.89 -5.28 0.73
CA ALA A 136 -2.59 -4.58 -0.34
C ALA A 136 -4.08 -4.95 -0.49
N PRO A 137 -4.51 -6.22 -0.48
CA PRO A 137 -5.93 -6.57 -0.61
C PRO A 137 -6.80 -5.99 0.52
N PHE A 138 -6.29 -6.01 1.74
CA PHE A 138 -7.01 -5.54 2.93
C PHE A 138 -7.11 -4.02 2.96
N LEU A 139 -6.00 -3.33 2.74
CA LEU A 139 -5.96 -1.89 2.74
C LEU A 139 -6.72 -1.31 1.55
N SER A 140 -6.69 -1.95 0.37
CA SER A 140 -7.51 -1.55 -0.77
C SER A 140 -8.99 -1.57 -0.44
N ARG A 141 -9.47 -2.65 0.21
CA ARG A 141 -10.86 -2.74 0.68
C ARG A 141 -11.18 -1.63 1.69
N ALA A 142 -10.26 -1.37 2.63
CA ALA A 142 -10.43 -0.32 3.64
C ALA A 142 -10.52 1.07 2.99
N ILE A 143 -9.67 1.38 2.01
CA ILE A 143 -9.67 2.62 1.25
C ILE A 143 -10.96 2.78 0.43
N LEU A 144 -11.35 1.74 -0.31
CA LEU A 144 -12.58 1.75 -1.11
C LEU A 144 -13.82 1.96 -0.23
N SER A 145 -13.85 1.41 0.99
CA SER A 145 -14.95 1.65 1.92
C SER A 145 -15.10 3.14 2.29
N VAL A 146 -13.98 3.87 2.39
CA VAL A 146 -13.99 5.32 2.64
C VAL A 146 -14.44 6.09 1.41
N PHE A 147 -14.02 5.71 0.21
CA PHE A 147 -14.49 6.36 -1.02
C PHE A 147 -16.01 6.24 -1.18
N ILE A 148 -16.57 5.07 -0.83
CA ILE A 148 -18.03 4.84 -0.91
C ILE A 148 -18.76 5.58 0.21
N ARG A 149 -18.24 5.52 1.45
CA ARG A 149 -18.88 6.10 2.65
C ARG A 149 -17.84 6.80 3.53
N PRO A 150 -17.46 8.04 3.23
CA PRO A 150 -16.33 8.71 3.91
C PRO A 150 -16.52 8.90 5.42
N ARG A 151 -17.77 8.95 5.90
CA ARG A 151 -18.09 9.13 7.33
C ARG A 151 -18.40 7.84 8.08
N ALA A 152 -18.52 6.69 7.38
CA ALA A 152 -18.92 5.43 8.01
C ALA A 152 -17.84 4.73 8.82
N PRO A 153 -16.54 4.73 8.43
CA PRO A 153 -15.52 4.05 9.21
C PRO A 153 -15.39 4.66 10.61
N THR A 154 -15.68 3.84 11.62
CA THR A 154 -15.52 4.20 13.03
C THR A 154 -14.15 3.77 13.53
N PHE A 155 -13.64 4.47 14.53
CA PHE A 155 -12.36 4.16 15.13
C PHE A 155 -12.49 2.98 16.11
N ASN A 156 -11.94 1.81 15.72
CA ASN A 156 -11.81 0.67 16.62
C ASN A 156 -10.36 0.57 17.13
N VAL A 157 -10.18 0.53 18.43
CA VAL A 157 -8.85 0.37 19.06
C VAL A 157 -8.35 -1.06 18.78
N THR A 158 -7.06 -1.21 18.46
CA THR A 158 -6.43 -2.54 18.33
C THR A 158 -6.40 -3.20 19.69
N ALA A 159 -6.89 -4.43 19.79
CA ALA A 159 -6.72 -5.24 20.98
C ALA A 159 -5.23 -5.40 21.27
N LYS A 160 -4.86 -5.26 22.53
CA LYS A 160 -3.53 -5.57 23.04
C LYS A 160 -3.62 -6.89 23.78
N SER A 161 -2.58 -7.70 23.74
CA SER A 161 -2.54 -9.03 24.37
C SER A 161 -3.48 -10.04 23.69
N GLU A 162 -3.45 -10.11 22.35
CA GLU A 162 -4.15 -11.17 21.60
C GLU A 162 -3.41 -12.49 21.79
N THR A 163 -4.13 -13.52 22.26
CA THR A 163 -3.62 -14.90 22.25
C THR A 163 -3.60 -15.43 20.83
N LEU A 164 -2.47 -15.97 20.39
CA LEU A 164 -2.32 -16.60 19.09
C LEU A 164 -3.15 -17.90 19.07
N GLU A 165 -4.30 -17.89 18.41
CA GLU A 165 -4.97 -19.13 18.04
C GLU A 165 -4.12 -19.87 17.01
N ARG A 166 -3.78 -21.13 17.28
CA ARG A 166 -3.10 -22.03 16.34
C ARG A 166 -4.07 -22.45 15.25
N SER A 167 -4.29 -21.63 14.25
CA SER A 167 -5.00 -22.02 13.03
C SER A 167 -4.00 -22.11 11.87
N PHE A 168 -4.02 -23.24 11.14
CA PHE A 168 -3.13 -23.45 9.99
C PHE A 168 -3.40 -22.46 8.86
N VAL A 169 -4.66 -22.06 8.66
CA VAL A 169 -5.05 -21.01 7.70
C VAL A 169 -6.01 -20.06 8.39
N SER A 170 -5.54 -18.87 8.69
CA SER A 170 -6.38 -17.78 9.17
C SER A 170 -7.36 -17.33 8.07
N HIS A 171 -8.55 -16.82 8.47
CA HIS A 171 -9.48 -16.14 7.55
C HIS A 171 -8.81 -15.00 6.77
N LEU A 172 -7.77 -14.40 7.32
CA LEU A 172 -6.94 -13.39 6.67
C LEU A 172 -6.05 -13.96 5.55
N GLY A 173 -5.74 -15.26 5.56
CA GLY A 173 -5.01 -15.91 4.47
C GLY A 173 -5.83 -16.05 3.19
N ARG A 174 -7.15 -16.10 3.27
CA ARG A 174 -8.03 -16.38 2.10
C ARG A 174 -7.84 -15.39 0.93
N PRO A 175 -7.84 -14.07 1.10
CA PRO A 175 -7.62 -13.15 -0.03
C PRO A 175 -6.28 -13.34 -0.71
N LEU A 176 -5.24 -13.66 0.05
CA LEU A 176 -3.90 -13.91 -0.48
C LEU A 176 -3.84 -15.25 -1.23
N LEU A 177 -4.49 -16.29 -0.73
CA LEU A 177 -4.59 -17.59 -1.41
C LEU A 177 -5.40 -17.49 -2.70
N ILE A 178 -6.49 -16.72 -2.71
CA ILE A 178 -7.27 -16.46 -3.93
C ILE A 178 -6.40 -15.73 -4.95
N LEU A 179 -5.71 -14.67 -4.55
CA LEU A 179 -4.81 -13.93 -5.44
C LEU A 179 -3.71 -14.84 -6.00
N PHE A 180 -3.08 -15.64 -5.15
CA PHE A 180 -2.06 -16.60 -5.55
C PHE A 180 -2.61 -17.64 -6.55
N GLY A 181 -3.78 -18.20 -6.29
CA GLY A 181 -4.46 -19.12 -7.19
C GLY A 181 -4.78 -18.53 -8.55
N LEU A 182 -5.23 -17.26 -8.58
CA LEU A 182 -5.47 -16.53 -9.83
C LEU A 182 -4.17 -16.29 -10.62
N LEU A 183 -3.08 -15.95 -9.93
CA LEU A 183 -1.77 -15.76 -10.57
C LEU A 183 -1.24 -17.08 -11.15
N LEU A 184 -1.39 -18.20 -10.44
CA LEU A 184 -1.02 -19.53 -10.93
C LEU A 184 -1.87 -19.93 -12.15
N LEU A 185 -3.19 -19.71 -12.10
CA LEU A 185 -4.09 -19.95 -13.23
C LEU A 185 -3.67 -19.12 -14.46
N GLY A 186 -3.40 -17.83 -14.24
CA GLY A 186 -2.93 -16.94 -15.31
C GLY A 186 -1.61 -17.42 -15.92
N ALA A 187 -0.64 -17.81 -15.08
CA ALA A 187 0.63 -18.37 -15.55
C ALA A 187 0.41 -19.66 -16.37
N GLY A 188 -0.46 -20.57 -15.91
CA GLY A 188 -0.81 -21.79 -16.63
C GLY A 188 -1.42 -21.52 -18.01
N VAL A 189 -2.40 -20.60 -18.08
CA VAL A 189 -3.02 -20.16 -19.35
C VAL A 189 -1.99 -19.51 -20.27
N GLY A 190 -1.10 -18.68 -19.73
CA GLY A 190 -0.03 -18.04 -20.49
C GLY A 190 0.94 -19.05 -21.11
N LEU A 191 1.33 -20.08 -20.35
CA LEU A 191 2.18 -21.17 -20.86
C LEU A 191 1.50 -21.97 -21.98
N LEU A 192 0.22 -22.30 -21.83
CA LEU A 192 -0.54 -22.99 -22.87
C LEU A 192 -0.64 -22.16 -24.15
N ARG A 193 -0.84 -20.84 -24.05
CA ARG A 193 -0.87 -19.94 -25.21
C ARG A 193 0.47 -19.76 -25.89
N TRP A 194 1.58 -19.92 -25.17
CA TRP A 194 2.92 -19.87 -25.77
C TRP A 194 3.23 -21.09 -26.61
N GLN A 195 2.60 -22.23 -26.31
CA GLN A 195 2.84 -23.49 -27.05
C GLN A 195 2.06 -23.57 -28.37
N HIS A 196 1.11 -22.66 -28.59
CA HIS A 196 0.31 -22.50 -29.81
C HIS A 196 0.65 -21.19 -30.50
#